data_fdc06857ffdca72ff1b145d370c720f3
#
_entry.id   fdc06857ffdca72ff1b145d370c720f3
#
_cell.length_a   1.000
_cell.length_b   1.000
_cell.length_c   1.000
_cell.angle_alpha   90.00
_cell.angle_beta   90.00
_cell.angle_gamma   90.00
#
_symmetry.space_group_name_H-M   'P 1'
#
loop_
_entity.id
_entity.type
_entity.pdbx_description
1 polymer ?
#
loop_
_entity_poly.entity_id
_entity_poly.type
_entity_poly.pdbx_seq_one_letter_code
_entity_poly.pdbx_strand_id
1 'polypeptide(L)'
;MSKFVIECPNCGRFAEAKTGFFARKKIDCACGYTINVRTDKMAGRECPHCGNMVVFDQSKGEKAKCPVCGEPINTMSEQNSMLEFSCAQCGVRLRTSKAADTYVCPVCDHVNDIAERLKSEEIKKDGLASVIKYEGDNETLVWKHPIEDFNFGSQLIVHESQEAIFFRDGQALDLFGPGRYTLETQQLPLLEKLYKLPTDTEGTFHSEVYFINKAIQMAIKWGTPDKIRFIDPLTSVPLEIGASGALNLQVENSRKLIVKLVGTQKGIAWDDRENFTRSVQSSFRPLIANTVKQYLPAIIKEQQIDLLEIDERVNEISALLHEKLLPGFEEYGLTLPQFYVTHVVLPEEDPNFKRIRELHTVMLQTRTYQAEAAIKTVQAQSEAAYRTAQEESKAAITAAQRKVELERQTTQTEVARREAERTVIKAQAEAQA
;
A
#
# COMPACT_ATOMS: atom_id res chain seq x y z
N MET A 1 -26.86 19.12 -5.42
CA MET A 1 -26.06 19.73 -6.51
C MET A 1 -26.30 21.21 -6.46
N SER A 2 -25.30 21.97 -6.11
CA SER A 2 -25.38 23.43 -6.05
C SER A 2 -25.40 23.99 -7.49
N LYS A 3 -26.04 25.13 -7.67
CA LYS A 3 -26.06 25.82 -8.95
C LYS A 3 -25.43 27.18 -8.76
N PHE A 4 -24.72 27.66 -9.76
CA PHE A 4 -24.26 29.03 -9.79
C PHE A 4 -24.59 29.70 -11.11
N VAL A 5 -24.64 31.03 -11.11
CA VAL A 5 -24.89 31.86 -12.28
C VAL A 5 -23.67 32.72 -12.59
N ILE A 6 -23.40 32.91 -13.86
CA ILE A 6 -22.31 33.72 -14.37
C ILE A 6 -22.83 34.63 -15.50
N GLU A 7 -22.38 35.88 -15.56
CA GLU A 7 -22.74 36.81 -16.63
C GLU A 7 -22.00 36.45 -17.92
N CYS A 8 -22.73 36.37 -19.01
CA CYS A 8 -22.13 36.16 -20.34
C CYS A 8 -21.52 37.46 -20.86
N PRO A 9 -20.21 37.50 -21.15
CA PRO A 9 -19.54 38.70 -21.61
C PRO A 9 -19.99 39.14 -23.01
N ASN A 10 -20.64 38.25 -23.77
CA ASN A 10 -21.11 38.58 -25.13
C ASN A 10 -22.52 39.18 -25.14
N CYS A 11 -23.47 38.71 -24.30
CA CYS A 11 -24.86 39.17 -24.37
C CYS A 11 -25.38 39.77 -23.07
N GLY A 12 -24.60 39.82 -22.00
CA GLY A 12 -24.99 40.38 -20.69
C GLY A 12 -26.03 39.51 -19.92
N ARG A 13 -26.52 38.42 -20.49
CA ARG A 13 -27.46 37.51 -19.81
C ARG A 13 -26.67 36.54 -18.93
N PHE A 14 -27.36 35.94 -17.95
CA PHE A 14 -26.74 34.91 -17.13
C PHE A 14 -26.77 33.54 -17.81
N ALA A 15 -25.75 32.74 -17.54
CA ALA A 15 -25.70 31.33 -17.83
C ALA A 15 -25.69 30.58 -16.48
N GLU A 16 -26.50 29.53 -16.37
CA GLU A 16 -26.52 28.65 -15.19
C GLU A 16 -25.60 27.46 -15.41
N ALA A 17 -24.82 27.12 -14.40
CA ALA A 17 -24.02 25.91 -14.37
C ALA A 17 -24.41 25.06 -13.15
N LYS A 18 -24.47 23.76 -13.35
CA LYS A 18 -24.56 22.78 -12.28
C LYS A 18 -23.16 22.34 -11.91
N THR A 19 -22.88 22.29 -10.62
CA THR A 19 -21.66 21.74 -10.10
C THR A 19 -21.64 20.23 -10.33
N GLY A 20 -20.48 19.65 -10.54
CA GLY A 20 -20.27 18.21 -10.72
C GLY A 20 -18.79 17.86 -10.68
N PHE A 21 -18.50 16.57 -10.54
CA PHE A 21 -17.17 15.99 -10.33
C PHE A 21 -16.08 16.43 -11.34
N PHE A 22 -16.51 17.00 -12.47
CA PHE A 22 -15.65 17.67 -13.44
C PHE A 22 -16.09 19.12 -13.55
N ALA A 23 -15.48 20.04 -12.79
CA ALA A 23 -15.67 21.47 -12.95
C ALA A 23 -15.45 21.83 -14.42
N ARG A 24 -16.52 22.10 -15.13
CA ARG A 24 -16.41 22.52 -16.54
C ARG A 24 -15.80 23.92 -16.55
N LYS A 25 -14.55 24.00 -17.02
CA LYS A 25 -13.86 25.29 -17.25
C LYS A 25 -14.55 26.11 -18.36
N LYS A 26 -15.59 25.57 -18.99
CA LYS A 26 -16.35 26.17 -20.10
C LYS A 26 -17.84 26.00 -19.86
N ILE A 27 -18.58 27.10 -19.96
CA ILE A 27 -20.03 27.16 -19.79
C ILE A 27 -20.61 27.77 -21.06
N ASP A 28 -21.57 27.09 -21.68
CA ASP A 28 -22.22 27.58 -22.89
C ASP A 28 -23.43 28.46 -22.52
N CYS A 29 -23.45 29.67 -23.03
CA CYS A 29 -24.58 30.59 -22.91
C CYS A 29 -25.64 30.29 -23.98
N ALA A 30 -26.89 30.57 -23.68
CA ALA A 30 -27.99 30.45 -24.64
C ALA A 30 -27.81 31.28 -25.94
N CYS A 31 -26.90 32.26 -25.93
CA CYS A 31 -26.51 33.01 -27.14
C CYS A 31 -25.47 32.32 -28.02
N GLY A 32 -25.04 31.10 -27.70
CA GLY A 32 -24.01 30.34 -28.41
C GLY A 32 -22.57 30.69 -28.00
N TYR A 33 -22.37 31.65 -27.08
CA TYR A 33 -21.03 32.00 -26.61
C TYR A 33 -20.57 31.06 -25.48
N THR A 34 -19.37 30.53 -25.61
CA THR A 34 -18.75 29.67 -24.57
C THR A 34 -17.93 30.53 -23.60
N ILE A 35 -18.37 30.60 -22.35
CA ILE A 35 -17.75 31.34 -21.26
C ILE A 35 -16.62 30.49 -20.69
N ASN A 36 -15.39 30.98 -20.71
CA ASN A 36 -14.25 30.34 -20.05
C ASN A 36 -14.18 30.81 -18.59
N VAL A 37 -14.36 29.86 -17.65
CA VAL A 37 -14.25 30.14 -16.21
C VAL A 37 -12.77 30.04 -15.83
N ARG A 38 -12.14 31.21 -15.63
CA ARG A 38 -10.78 31.30 -15.09
C ARG A 38 -10.84 31.35 -13.59
N THR A 39 -10.67 30.22 -12.93
CA THR A 39 -10.82 30.08 -11.48
C THR A 39 -9.89 30.97 -10.66
N ASP A 40 -8.70 31.28 -11.19
CA ASP A 40 -7.70 32.17 -10.59
C ASP A 40 -8.16 33.64 -10.51
N LYS A 41 -9.14 34.07 -11.32
CA LYS A 41 -9.65 35.44 -11.38
C LYS A 41 -11.11 35.59 -10.97
N MET A 42 -11.77 34.49 -10.61
CA MET A 42 -13.19 34.47 -10.29
C MET A 42 -13.45 34.51 -8.80
N ALA A 43 -14.55 35.18 -8.40
CA ALA A 43 -15.11 35.12 -7.05
C ALA A 43 -16.57 34.69 -7.09
N GLY A 44 -16.98 33.89 -6.11
CA GLY A 44 -18.36 33.48 -5.91
C GLY A 44 -19.00 34.21 -4.71
N ARG A 45 -20.22 34.73 -4.88
CA ARG A 45 -20.99 35.35 -3.78
C ARG A 45 -22.49 35.04 -3.94
N GLU A 46 -23.13 34.85 -2.81
CA GLU A 46 -24.57 34.75 -2.77
C GLU A 46 -25.19 36.17 -2.87
N CYS A 47 -26.15 36.31 -3.77
CA CYS A 47 -26.86 37.57 -3.91
C CYS A 47 -27.84 37.77 -2.73
N PRO A 48 -27.73 38.82 -1.91
CA PRO A 48 -28.58 39.01 -0.74
C PRO A 48 -30.06 39.24 -1.09
N HIS A 49 -30.36 39.61 -2.33
CA HIS A 49 -31.72 39.89 -2.77
C HIS A 49 -32.44 38.66 -3.35
N CYS A 50 -31.75 37.82 -4.15
CA CYS A 50 -32.39 36.67 -4.82
C CYS A 50 -31.85 35.32 -4.40
N GLY A 51 -30.87 35.24 -3.50
CA GLY A 51 -30.29 34.01 -2.98
C GLY A 51 -29.51 33.18 -4.02
N ASN A 52 -29.28 33.70 -5.23
CA ASN A 52 -28.50 32.99 -6.23
C ASN A 52 -27.01 33.14 -5.99
N MET A 53 -26.27 32.05 -6.11
CA MET A 53 -24.82 32.08 -6.10
C MET A 53 -24.30 32.66 -7.42
N VAL A 54 -23.66 33.81 -7.38
CA VAL A 54 -23.12 34.53 -8.54
C VAL A 54 -21.60 34.40 -8.58
N VAL A 55 -21.09 33.94 -9.72
CA VAL A 55 -19.65 33.88 -9.97
C VAL A 55 -19.28 34.99 -10.96
N PHE A 56 -18.31 35.81 -10.62
CA PHE A 56 -17.91 36.99 -11.40
C PHE A 56 -16.38 37.16 -11.43
N ASP A 57 -15.91 37.85 -12.45
CA ASP A 57 -14.48 38.17 -12.63
C ASP A 57 -14.08 39.39 -11.77
N GLN A 58 -13.24 39.18 -10.77
CA GLN A 58 -12.75 40.25 -9.88
C GLN A 58 -11.86 41.30 -10.57
N SER A 59 -11.25 40.94 -11.69
CA SER A 59 -10.39 41.87 -12.45
C SER A 59 -11.17 43.00 -13.11
N LYS A 60 -12.50 42.91 -13.16
CA LYS A 60 -13.39 43.89 -13.81
C LYS A 60 -13.93 45.00 -12.88
N GLY A 61 -13.50 45.04 -11.61
CA GLY A 61 -13.83 46.10 -10.68
C GLY A 61 -14.62 45.68 -9.44
N GLU A 62 -14.71 46.58 -8.44
CA GLU A 62 -15.27 46.30 -7.10
C GLU A 62 -16.80 46.16 -7.02
N LYS A 63 -17.52 46.45 -8.08
CA LYS A 63 -19.00 46.39 -8.10
C LYS A 63 -19.50 45.41 -9.12
N ALA A 64 -19.80 44.19 -8.65
CA ALA A 64 -20.52 43.23 -9.47
C ALA A 64 -22.05 43.44 -9.31
N LYS A 65 -22.81 43.28 -10.39
CA LYS A 65 -24.29 43.23 -10.34
C LYS A 65 -24.72 41.76 -10.46
N CYS A 66 -25.76 41.43 -9.73
CA CYS A 66 -26.37 40.10 -9.91
C CYS A 66 -26.98 40.00 -11.32
N PRO A 67 -26.55 39.05 -12.17
CA PRO A 67 -27.07 38.93 -13.51
C PRO A 67 -28.51 38.39 -13.58
N VAL A 68 -29.08 37.96 -12.43
CA VAL A 68 -30.44 37.46 -12.32
C VAL A 68 -31.42 38.58 -11.93
N CYS A 69 -31.12 39.36 -10.90
CA CYS A 69 -32.02 40.38 -10.39
C CYS A 69 -31.56 41.84 -10.62
N GLY A 70 -30.33 42.03 -11.14
CA GLY A 70 -29.77 43.34 -11.42
C GLY A 70 -29.23 44.15 -10.22
N GLU A 71 -29.46 43.62 -9.01
CA GLU A 71 -29.02 44.30 -7.79
C GLU A 71 -27.51 44.25 -7.58
N PRO A 72 -26.90 45.31 -7.05
CA PRO A 72 -25.48 45.32 -6.78
C PRO A 72 -25.12 44.29 -5.68
N ILE A 73 -24.14 43.46 -5.96
CA ILE A 73 -23.56 42.57 -4.97
C ILE A 73 -22.56 43.36 -4.17
N ASN A 74 -22.95 43.74 -2.94
CA ASN A 74 -22.17 44.63 -2.10
C ASN A 74 -20.90 43.92 -1.59
N THR A 75 -19.75 44.44 -1.93
CA THR A 75 -18.44 43.87 -1.56
C THR A 75 -17.94 44.36 -0.19
N MET A 76 -18.63 45.30 0.48
CA MET A 76 -18.05 46.07 1.59
C MET A 76 -18.81 46.14 2.90
N SER A 77 -19.96 45.53 3.12
CA SER A 77 -20.64 45.61 4.43
C SER A 77 -20.58 44.31 5.21
N GLU A 78 -20.07 44.38 6.43
CA GLU A 78 -19.87 43.35 7.44
C GLU A 78 -18.52 42.62 7.40
N GLN A 79 -17.44 43.38 7.42
CA GLN A 79 -16.06 42.85 7.36
C GLN A 79 -15.66 41.96 8.54
N ASN A 80 -16.34 42.00 9.70
CA ASN A 80 -15.91 41.25 10.89
C ASN A 80 -16.53 39.85 11.05
N SER A 81 -17.63 39.54 10.37
CA SER A 81 -18.33 38.24 10.51
C SER A 81 -18.14 37.26 9.32
N MET A 82 -17.50 37.73 8.27
CA MET A 82 -17.32 36.95 7.03
C MET A 82 -15.85 36.63 6.80
N LEU A 83 -15.63 35.41 6.30
CA LEU A 83 -14.33 34.88 5.87
C LEU A 83 -14.25 34.87 4.34
N GLU A 84 -13.18 35.43 3.79
CA GLU A 84 -12.82 35.24 2.36
C GLU A 84 -11.72 34.21 2.23
N PHE A 85 -11.89 33.25 1.34
CA PHE A 85 -10.91 32.18 1.13
C PHE A 85 -10.93 31.72 -0.32
N SER A 86 -9.87 31.05 -0.76
CA SER A 86 -9.83 30.37 -2.05
C SER A 86 -10.22 28.89 -1.88
N CYS A 87 -11.05 28.36 -2.77
CA CYS A 87 -11.40 26.95 -2.76
C CYS A 87 -10.14 26.10 -2.93
N ALA A 88 -9.95 25.12 -2.07
CA ALA A 88 -8.77 24.26 -2.08
C ALA A 88 -8.62 23.46 -3.41
N GLN A 89 -9.74 23.13 -4.06
CA GLN A 89 -9.71 22.33 -5.28
C GLN A 89 -9.62 23.14 -6.57
N CYS A 90 -10.38 24.26 -6.68
CA CYS A 90 -10.48 24.99 -7.95
C CYS A 90 -9.90 26.41 -7.91
N GLY A 91 -9.46 26.90 -6.73
CA GLY A 91 -8.83 28.19 -6.56
C GLY A 91 -9.77 29.41 -6.64
N VAL A 92 -11.08 29.20 -6.87
CA VAL A 92 -12.05 30.30 -6.90
C VAL A 92 -12.16 30.96 -5.53
N ARG A 93 -12.18 32.31 -5.47
CA ARG A 93 -12.35 33.04 -4.21
C ARG A 93 -13.80 33.01 -3.78
N LEU A 94 -14.01 32.56 -2.55
CA LEU A 94 -15.32 32.39 -1.93
C LEU A 94 -15.41 33.23 -0.67
N ARG A 95 -16.63 33.49 -0.22
CA ARG A 95 -16.90 34.21 1.04
C ARG A 95 -18.02 33.48 1.77
N THR A 96 -17.81 33.23 3.05
CA THR A 96 -18.81 32.59 3.93
C THR A 96 -18.77 33.23 5.32
N SER A 97 -19.79 32.89 6.14
CA SER A 97 -19.77 33.30 7.56
C SER A 97 -18.67 32.54 8.32
N LYS A 98 -18.00 33.25 9.23
CA LYS A 98 -17.05 32.65 10.19
C LYS A 98 -17.72 31.65 11.16
N ALA A 99 -19.03 31.66 11.26
CA ALA A 99 -19.79 30.74 12.10
C ALA A 99 -20.10 29.41 11.38
N ALA A 100 -19.74 29.28 10.10
CA ALA A 100 -19.94 28.03 9.35
C ALA A 100 -18.76 27.07 9.64
N ASP A 101 -19.05 25.80 9.88
CA ASP A 101 -18.03 24.76 10.05
C ASP A 101 -17.43 24.35 8.72
N THR A 102 -18.26 24.25 7.68
CA THR A 102 -17.87 23.85 6.33
C THR A 102 -18.57 24.70 5.27
N TYR A 103 -17.96 24.79 4.08
CA TYR A 103 -18.54 25.47 2.92
C TYR A 103 -18.33 24.72 1.63
N VAL A 104 -19.41 24.35 0.96
CA VAL A 104 -19.34 23.65 -0.34
C VAL A 104 -19.10 24.65 -1.46
N CYS A 105 -18.03 24.45 -2.22
CA CYS A 105 -17.71 25.30 -3.36
C CYS A 105 -18.78 25.17 -4.46
N PRO A 106 -19.43 26.26 -4.88
CA PRO A 106 -20.49 26.21 -5.88
C PRO A 106 -19.97 25.92 -7.30
N VAL A 107 -18.65 25.97 -7.50
CA VAL A 107 -18.03 25.75 -8.81
C VAL A 107 -17.58 24.31 -9.01
N CYS A 108 -17.07 23.65 -7.94
CA CYS A 108 -16.50 22.30 -8.05
C CYS A 108 -17.06 21.28 -7.05
N ASP A 109 -18.07 21.66 -6.24
CA ASP A 109 -18.69 20.85 -5.17
C ASP A 109 -17.72 20.39 -4.06
N HIS A 110 -16.47 20.92 -4.03
CA HIS A 110 -15.53 20.61 -2.96
C HIS A 110 -15.99 21.19 -1.63
N VAL A 111 -15.96 20.38 -0.58
CA VAL A 111 -16.26 20.81 0.79
C VAL A 111 -15.01 21.43 1.41
N ASN A 112 -15.06 22.73 1.67
CA ASN A 112 -13.97 23.45 2.35
C ASN A 112 -14.27 23.50 3.84
N ASP A 113 -13.33 23.09 4.68
CA ASP A 113 -13.42 23.20 6.13
C ASP A 113 -13.09 24.62 6.54
N ILE A 114 -14.10 25.31 7.08
CA ILE A 114 -14.00 26.71 7.51
C ILE A 114 -13.51 26.81 8.94
N ALA A 115 -13.88 25.85 9.79
CA ALA A 115 -13.45 25.81 11.18
C ALA A 115 -11.92 25.63 11.29
N GLU A 116 -11.35 24.74 10.47
CA GLU A 116 -9.91 24.53 10.41
C GLU A 116 -9.16 25.78 9.88
N ARG A 117 -9.71 26.41 8.84
CA ARG A 117 -9.14 27.66 8.29
C ARG A 117 -9.18 28.81 9.28
N LEU A 118 -10.27 28.97 10.04
CA LEU A 118 -10.38 30.02 11.08
C LEU A 118 -9.38 29.77 12.20
N LYS A 119 -9.21 28.53 12.64
CA LYS A 119 -8.15 28.19 13.61
C LYS A 119 -6.76 28.57 13.09
N SER A 120 -6.47 28.28 11.82
CA SER A 120 -5.19 28.65 11.20
C SER A 120 -5.02 30.16 11.01
N GLU A 121 -6.11 30.95 10.82
CA GLU A 121 -6.06 32.39 10.73
C GLU A 121 -6.00 33.08 12.09
N GLU A 122 -6.65 32.52 13.11
CA GLU A 122 -6.50 33.02 14.51
C GLU A 122 -5.06 32.80 14.99
N ILE A 123 -4.48 31.65 14.70
CA ILE A 123 -3.07 31.35 14.98
C ILE A 123 -2.14 32.35 14.25
N LYS A 124 -2.46 32.72 13.00
CA LYS A 124 -1.70 33.76 12.25
C LYS A 124 -1.88 35.18 12.79
N LYS A 125 -3.02 35.49 13.41
CA LYS A 125 -3.29 36.83 13.97
C LYS A 125 -2.64 37.11 15.30
N ASP A 126 -2.44 36.05 16.12
CA ASP A 126 -1.74 36.19 17.41
C ASP A 126 -0.21 36.35 17.25
N GLY A 127 0.31 36.20 16.02
CA GLY A 127 1.63 36.67 15.57
C GLY A 127 2.85 35.94 16.15
N LEU A 128 2.68 35.23 17.26
CA LEU A 128 3.79 34.59 17.99
C LEU A 128 3.23 33.40 18.76
N ALA A 129 3.45 32.18 18.22
CA ALA A 129 3.00 30.99 18.89
C ALA A 129 3.81 30.72 20.17
N SER A 130 3.12 30.73 21.32
CA SER A 130 3.71 30.30 22.60
C SER A 130 3.86 28.78 22.68
N VAL A 131 3.10 28.01 21.89
CA VAL A 131 3.14 26.53 21.84
C VAL A 131 3.11 26.05 20.38
N ILE A 132 4.15 25.33 20.00
CA ILE A 132 4.33 24.71 18.68
C ILE A 132 4.04 23.23 18.84
N LYS A 133 2.96 22.72 18.26
CA LYS A 133 2.57 21.31 18.33
C LYS A 133 1.73 20.91 17.12
N TYR A 134 1.70 19.64 16.83
CA TYR A 134 0.79 19.05 15.87
C TYR A 134 -0.31 18.27 16.60
N GLU A 135 -1.56 18.62 16.33
CA GLU A 135 -2.75 17.97 16.88
C GLU A 135 -3.64 17.40 15.76
N GLY A 136 -3.02 16.91 14.69
CA GLY A 136 -3.73 16.30 13.59
C GLY A 136 -3.96 14.79 13.76
N ASP A 137 -4.37 14.16 12.66
CA ASP A 137 -4.52 12.72 12.56
C ASP A 137 -3.16 12.01 12.52
N ASN A 138 -3.19 10.67 12.69
CA ASN A 138 -2.00 9.84 12.57
C ASN A 138 -1.73 9.41 11.11
N GLU A 139 -2.51 9.87 10.15
CA GLU A 139 -2.40 9.48 8.73
C GLU A 139 -1.48 10.42 7.95
N THR A 140 -1.29 11.65 8.42
CA THR A 140 -0.42 12.63 7.78
C THR A 140 1.05 12.29 8.02
N LEU A 141 1.80 12.06 6.95
CA LEU A 141 3.23 11.68 7.05
C LEU A 141 4.13 12.86 7.41
N VAL A 142 3.91 14.01 6.80
CA VAL A 142 4.64 15.27 7.07
C VAL A 142 3.66 16.42 7.11
N TRP A 143 3.75 17.25 8.11
CA TRP A 143 2.92 18.45 8.27
C TRP A 143 3.79 19.67 8.56
N LYS A 144 3.59 20.72 7.79
CA LYS A 144 4.23 22.01 8.01
C LYS A 144 3.40 22.86 8.98
N HIS A 145 4.01 23.36 10.03
CA HIS A 145 3.35 24.29 10.94
C HIS A 145 2.99 25.60 10.20
N PRO A 146 1.77 26.15 10.39
CA PRO A 146 1.30 27.31 9.63
C PRO A 146 2.00 28.62 10.01
N ILE A 147 2.65 28.67 11.17
CA ILE A 147 3.41 29.83 11.64
C ILE A 147 4.89 29.58 11.36
N GLU A 148 5.58 30.60 10.91
CA GLU A 148 7.02 30.59 10.61
C GLU A 148 7.80 31.56 11.51
N ASP A 149 7.09 32.46 12.22
CA ASP A 149 7.68 33.42 13.15
C ASP A 149 7.41 32.98 14.59
N PHE A 150 8.46 32.75 15.37
CA PHE A 150 8.38 32.25 16.73
C PHE A 150 9.18 33.09 17.69
N ASN A 151 8.73 33.14 18.94
CA ASN A 151 9.48 33.76 20.06
C ASN A 151 10.46 32.74 20.67
N PHE A 152 11.61 33.22 21.11
CA PHE A 152 12.40 32.50 22.10
C PHE A 152 11.58 32.33 23.38
N GLY A 153 11.65 31.12 23.97
CA GLY A 153 10.79 30.72 25.07
C GLY A 153 9.50 30.03 24.67
N SER A 154 9.16 29.98 23.36
CA SER A 154 8.08 29.13 22.85
C SER A 154 8.31 27.69 23.22
N GLN A 155 7.23 26.95 23.48
CA GLN A 155 7.30 25.53 23.80
C GLN A 155 7.02 24.68 22.57
N LEU A 156 7.95 23.80 22.23
CA LEU A 156 7.77 22.77 21.22
C LEU A 156 7.33 21.48 21.91
N ILE A 157 6.21 20.91 21.48
CA ILE A 157 5.69 19.61 21.95
C ILE A 157 5.69 18.65 20.78
N VAL A 158 6.46 17.56 20.92
CA VAL A 158 6.57 16.48 19.94
C VAL A 158 6.04 15.20 20.57
N HIS A 159 5.06 14.57 19.92
CA HIS A 159 4.48 13.32 20.42
C HIS A 159 5.42 12.11 20.17
N GLU A 160 5.19 11.00 20.90
CA GLU A 160 6.00 9.77 20.84
C GLU A 160 6.20 9.21 19.42
N SER A 161 5.18 9.35 18.56
CA SER A 161 5.21 8.89 17.17
C SER A 161 5.73 9.92 16.18
N GLN A 162 6.31 11.03 16.64
CA GLN A 162 6.66 12.16 15.79
C GLN A 162 8.11 12.63 16.00
N GLU A 163 8.61 13.31 15.01
CA GLU A 163 9.81 14.17 15.09
C GLU A 163 9.46 15.55 14.55
N ALA A 164 10.06 16.60 15.08
CA ALA A 164 9.95 17.96 14.57
C ALA A 164 11.29 18.44 14.04
N ILE A 165 11.30 19.05 12.85
CA ILE A 165 12.51 19.61 12.25
C ILE A 165 12.31 21.07 11.93
N PHE A 166 13.27 21.89 12.32
CA PHE A 166 13.34 23.29 11.96
C PHE A 166 14.05 23.43 10.61
N PHE A 167 13.45 24.24 9.73
CA PHE A 167 13.94 24.41 8.37
C PHE A 167 13.98 25.90 8.03
N ARG A 168 15.10 26.40 7.53
CA ARG A 168 15.28 27.78 7.14
C ARG A 168 16.17 27.89 5.92
N ASP A 169 15.83 28.78 4.99
CA ASP A 169 16.61 29.08 3.79
C ASP A 169 17.02 27.84 2.99
N GLY A 170 16.12 26.83 2.90
CA GLY A 170 16.38 25.60 2.20
C GLY A 170 17.24 24.58 2.97
N GLN A 171 17.55 24.83 4.25
CA GLN A 171 18.40 23.97 5.08
C GLN A 171 17.61 23.37 6.25
N ALA A 172 17.76 22.06 6.43
CA ALA A 172 17.28 21.38 7.62
C ALA A 172 18.23 21.65 8.79
N LEU A 173 17.73 22.30 9.84
CA LEU A 173 18.51 22.72 11.00
C LEU A 173 18.40 21.72 12.14
N ASP A 174 17.70 22.08 13.19
CA ASP A 174 17.60 21.31 14.42
C ASP A 174 16.46 20.31 14.36
N LEU A 175 16.72 19.05 14.78
CA LEU A 175 15.78 17.94 14.82
C LEU A 175 15.47 17.60 16.27
N PHE A 176 14.19 17.52 16.61
CA PHE A 176 13.67 17.19 17.92
C PHE A 176 12.90 15.88 17.88
N GLY A 177 13.26 14.93 18.75
CA GLY A 177 12.49 13.72 19.02
C GLY A 177 11.32 13.99 19.96
N PRO A 178 10.63 12.93 20.42
CA PRO A 178 9.51 13.04 21.34
C PRO A 178 9.88 13.78 22.63
N GLY A 179 9.00 14.69 23.08
CA GLY A 179 9.20 15.44 24.29
C GLY A 179 8.64 16.85 24.26
N ARG A 180 8.90 17.58 25.36
CA ARG A 180 8.58 19.00 25.49
C ARG A 180 9.89 19.79 25.61
N TYR A 181 10.06 20.78 24.77
CA TYR A 181 11.24 21.61 24.69
C TYR A 181 10.85 23.09 24.82
N THR A 182 11.60 23.86 25.62
CA THR A 182 11.52 25.33 25.59
C THR A 182 12.57 25.82 24.61
N LEU A 183 12.14 26.51 23.56
CA LEU A 183 13.02 26.94 22.48
C LEU A 183 13.88 28.12 22.93
N GLU A 184 15.08 27.81 23.40
CA GLU A 184 16.13 28.77 23.74
C GLU A 184 17.28 28.64 22.76
N THR A 185 18.14 29.67 22.65
CA THR A 185 19.31 29.70 21.79
C THR A 185 20.21 28.46 21.94
N GLN A 186 20.33 27.94 23.17
CA GLN A 186 21.15 26.74 23.44
C GLN A 186 20.58 25.43 22.85
N GLN A 187 19.26 25.39 22.60
CA GLN A 187 18.59 24.20 22.02
C GLN A 187 18.46 24.27 20.51
N LEU A 188 18.77 25.41 19.92
CA LEU A 188 18.73 25.66 18.48
C LEU A 188 20.11 26.04 17.92
N PRO A 189 21.17 25.21 18.12
CA PRO A 189 22.55 25.59 17.79
C PRO A 189 22.80 25.84 16.32
N LEU A 190 22.02 25.20 15.43
CA LEU A 190 22.13 25.41 13.99
C LEU A 190 21.36 26.65 13.55
N LEU A 191 20.18 26.88 14.11
CA LEU A 191 19.39 28.08 13.87
C LEU A 191 20.09 29.33 14.42
N GLU A 192 20.74 29.24 15.59
CA GLU A 192 21.50 30.35 16.21
C GLU A 192 22.59 30.90 15.28
N LYS A 193 23.29 30.03 14.54
CA LYS A 193 24.31 30.44 13.57
C LYS A 193 23.77 31.30 12.44
N LEU A 194 22.49 31.13 12.09
CA LEU A 194 21.78 31.89 11.07
C LEU A 194 21.03 33.09 11.63
N TYR A 195 20.78 33.14 12.96
CA TYR A 195 20.02 34.19 13.65
C TYR A 195 20.69 35.58 13.63
N LYS A 196 21.98 35.66 13.43
CA LYS A 196 22.73 36.93 13.38
C LYS A 196 22.55 37.72 12.07
N LEU A 197 21.52 37.44 11.29
CA LEU A 197 21.15 38.19 10.10
C LEU A 197 20.38 39.47 10.51
N PRO A 198 20.56 40.60 9.79
CA PRO A 198 20.01 41.95 10.17
C PRO A 198 18.47 42.00 10.11
N THR A 199 17.77 40.96 9.74
CA THR A 199 16.31 40.92 9.54
C THR A 199 15.51 40.44 10.75
N ASP A 200 16.16 39.86 11.77
CA ASP A 200 15.47 39.31 12.93
C ASP A 200 15.37 40.40 14.04
N THR A 201 14.15 40.63 14.54
CA THR A 201 13.89 41.47 15.68
C THR A 201 14.35 40.78 16.96
N GLU A 202 14.81 41.56 17.98
CA GLU A 202 15.23 40.97 19.26
C GLU A 202 14.10 40.12 19.86
N GLY A 203 14.41 38.82 20.13
CA GLY A 203 13.50 37.86 20.77
C GLY A 203 12.64 37.04 19.85
N THR A 204 12.70 37.22 18.51
CA THR A 204 11.96 36.44 17.52
C THR A 204 12.89 35.77 16.55
N PHE A 205 12.47 34.63 15.98
CA PHE A 205 13.18 33.99 14.91
C PHE A 205 12.22 33.42 13.83
N HIS A 206 12.64 33.46 12.58
CA HIS A 206 11.89 32.95 11.45
C HIS A 206 12.41 31.57 11.06
N SER A 207 11.51 30.56 11.06
CA SER A 207 11.82 29.21 10.63
C SER A 207 10.56 28.45 10.28
N GLU A 208 10.62 27.64 9.27
CA GLU A 208 9.59 26.64 9.00
C GLU A 208 9.75 25.47 9.97
N VAL A 209 8.65 24.94 10.51
CA VAL A 209 8.66 23.76 11.38
C VAL A 209 7.85 22.64 10.73
N TYR A 210 8.50 21.51 10.50
CA TYR A 210 7.88 20.32 9.94
C TYR A 210 7.77 19.25 11.02
N PHE A 211 6.57 18.73 11.22
CA PHE A 211 6.33 17.54 12.03
C PHE A 211 6.27 16.32 11.13
N ILE A 212 7.03 15.31 11.46
CA ILE A 212 7.16 14.06 10.70
C ILE A 212 6.60 12.92 11.53
N ASN A 213 5.65 12.21 10.97
CA ASN A 213 5.06 11.03 11.59
C ASN A 213 5.99 9.83 11.39
N LYS A 214 6.41 9.21 12.50
CA LYS A 214 7.27 8.02 12.53
C LYS A 214 6.46 6.73 12.60
N ALA A 215 5.13 6.83 12.74
CA ALA A 215 4.26 5.65 12.73
C ALA A 215 4.27 4.95 11.36
N ILE A 216 4.05 3.65 11.37
CA ILE A 216 3.98 2.88 10.14
C ILE A 216 2.69 3.24 9.40
N GLN A 217 2.82 3.67 8.16
CA GLN A 217 1.70 3.88 7.24
C GLN A 217 1.32 2.55 6.62
N MET A 218 0.11 2.08 6.88
CA MET A 218 -0.34 0.73 6.56
C MET A 218 -1.07 0.65 5.21
N ALA A 219 -0.90 -0.48 4.53
CA ALA A 219 -1.70 -0.90 3.38
C ALA A 219 -1.75 0.07 2.19
N ILE A 220 -0.63 0.73 1.89
CA ILE A 220 -0.49 1.54 0.67
C ILE A 220 -0.53 0.59 -0.55
N LYS A 221 -1.55 0.74 -1.39
CA LYS A 221 -1.75 -0.12 -2.56
C LYS A 221 -0.82 0.27 -3.71
N TRP A 222 -0.25 -0.74 -4.37
CA TRP A 222 0.56 -0.57 -5.57
C TRP A 222 0.12 -1.55 -6.67
N GLY A 223 0.50 -1.27 -7.90
CA GLY A 223 0.26 -2.16 -9.04
C GLY A 223 1.10 -1.73 -10.24
N THR A 224 1.34 -2.66 -11.14
CA THR A 224 2.01 -2.38 -12.42
C THR A 224 1.02 -1.72 -13.36
N PRO A 225 1.31 -0.51 -13.89
CA PRO A 225 0.41 0.18 -14.83
C PRO A 225 0.34 -0.54 -16.17
N ASP A 226 1.45 -1.16 -16.57
CA ASP A 226 1.59 -1.89 -17.83
C ASP A 226 1.84 -3.36 -17.56
N LYS A 227 1.49 -4.19 -18.53
CA LYS A 227 1.82 -5.61 -18.52
C LYS A 227 3.33 -5.81 -18.68
N ILE A 228 3.85 -6.79 -17.97
CA ILE A 228 5.26 -7.19 -17.97
C ILE A 228 5.41 -8.35 -18.94
N ARG A 229 6.23 -8.16 -19.98
CA ARG A 229 6.56 -9.23 -20.94
C ARG A 229 7.69 -10.08 -20.41
N PHE A 230 7.50 -11.38 -20.46
CA PHE A 230 8.55 -12.32 -20.12
C PHE A 230 8.36 -13.66 -20.87
N ILE A 231 9.38 -14.49 -20.82
CA ILE A 231 9.32 -15.84 -21.39
C ILE A 231 9.25 -16.81 -20.22
N ASP A 232 8.20 -17.62 -20.19
CA ASP A 232 8.01 -18.63 -19.17
C ASP A 232 9.19 -19.64 -19.18
N PRO A 233 9.86 -19.86 -18.03
CA PRO A 233 11.05 -20.69 -17.98
C PRO A 233 10.78 -22.16 -18.27
N LEU A 234 9.57 -22.65 -17.98
CA LEU A 234 9.24 -24.06 -18.14
C LEU A 234 8.82 -24.42 -19.56
N THR A 235 8.05 -23.54 -20.20
CA THR A 235 7.47 -23.80 -21.52
C THR A 235 8.13 -23.01 -22.65
N SER A 236 8.99 -22.03 -22.33
CA SER A 236 9.63 -21.09 -23.27
C SER A 236 8.62 -20.27 -24.10
N VAL A 237 7.41 -20.10 -23.60
CA VAL A 237 6.34 -19.32 -24.26
C VAL A 237 6.38 -17.86 -23.78
N PRO A 238 6.30 -16.87 -24.71
CA PRO A 238 6.21 -15.48 -24.31
C PRO A 238 4.81 -15.17 -23.76
N LEU A 239 4.77 -14.47 -22.59
CA LEU A 239 3.55 -14.09 -21.89
C LEU A 239 3.64 -12.65 -21.40
N GLU A 240 2.49 -12.09 -21.06
CA GLU A 240 2.35 -10.76 -20.45
C GLU A 240 1.62 -10.89 -19.10
N ILE A 241 2.30 -10.60 -18.01
CA ILE A 241 1.74 -10.66 -16.65
C ILE A 241 1.63 -9.26 -16.04
N GLY A 242 0.80 -9.13 -15.02
CA GLY A 242 0.74 -7.95 -14.15
C GLY A 242 0.98 -8.36 -12.70
N ALA A 243 1.26 -7.39 -11.84
CA ALA A 243 1.35 -7.63 -10.42
C ALA A 243 0.75 -6.47 -9.64
N SER A 244 0.15 -6.78 -8.50
CA SER A 244 -0.39 -5.80 -7.57
C SER A 244 -0.26 -6.27 -6.14
N GLY A 245 -0.30 -5.30 -5.22
CA GLY A 245 -0.15 -5.62 -3.82
C GLY A 245 -0.29 -4.41 -2.92
N ALA A 246 0.28 -4.54 -1.73
CA ALA A 246 0.33 -3.49 -0.74
C ALA A 246 1.72 -3.40 -0.10
N LEU A 247 2.04 -2.26 0.47
CA LEU A 247 3.25 -2.05 1.23
C LEU A 247 2.95 -1.24 2.50
N ASN A 248 3.80 -1.40 3.48
CA ASN A 248 3.82 -0.56 4.66
C ASN A 248 5.06 0.33 4.58
N LEU A 249 4.87 1.61 4.85
CA LEU A 249 5.90 2.64 4.76
C LEU A 249 6.16 3.26 6.12
N GLN A 250 7.41 3.54 6.43
CA GLN A 250 7.81 4.22 7.67
C GLN A 250 8.94 5.20 7.38
N VAL A 251 8.93 6.33 8.07
CA VAL A 251 10.03 7.29 8.02
C VAL A 251 11.14 6.80 8.95
N GLU A 252 12.32 6.54 8.40
CA GLU A 252 13.51 6.19 9.17
C GLU A 252 14.36 7.44 9.45
N ASN A 253 14.62 8.24 8.42
CA ASN A 253 15.44 9.45 8.53
C ASN A 253 14.67 10.68 8.09
N SER A 254 14.11 11.42 9.07
CA SER A 254 13.28 12.61 8.84
C SER A 254 14.02 13.73 8.12
N ARG A 255 15.30 13.96 8.47
CA ARG A 255 16.12 14.98 7.80
C ARG A 255 16.30 14.68 6.32
N LYS A 256 16.66 13.43 6.00
CA LYS A 256 16.86 12.99 4.62
C LYS A 256 15.56 13.09 3.81
N LEU A 257 14.43 12.70 4.42
CA LEU A 257 13.11 12.79 3.83
C LEU A 257 12.78 14.24 3.44
N ILE A 258 12.87 15.18 4.41
CA ILE A 258 12.52 16.58 4.17
C ILE A 258 13.45 17.21 3.12
N VAL A 259 14.75 17.03 3.22
CA VAL A 259 15.71 17.60 2.26
C VAL A 259 15.45 17.10 0.83
N LYS A 260 15.17 15.81 0.69
CA LYS A 260 14.88 15.21 -0.63
C LYS A 260 13.52 15.64 -1.18
N LEU A 261 12.48 15.68 -0.36
CA LEU A 261 11.13 16.06 -0.80
C LEU A 261 10.98 17.56 -1.02
N VAL A 262 11.46 18.40 -0.12
CA VAL A 262 11.37 19.87 -0.24
C VAL A 262 12.25 20.39 -1.35
N GLY A 263 13.43 19.78 -1.55
CA GLY A 263 14.39 20.22 -2.58
C GLY A 263 14.05 19.79 -4.02
N THR A 264 13.21 18.77 -4.21
CA THR A 264 13.05 18.14 -5.53
C THR A 264 11.65 18.22 -6.13
N GLN A 265 10.62 18.50 -5.34
CA GLN A 265 9.24 18.46 -5.84
C GLN A 265 8.57 19.85 -5.78
N LYS A 266 8.55 20.54 -6.92
CA LYS A 266 7.67 21.68 -7.15
C LYS A 266 6.22 21.18 -7.14
N GLY A 267 5.44 21.54 -6.10
CA GLY A 267 3.99 21.36 -6.10
C GLY A 267 3.41 20.36 -5.11
N ILE A 268 4.16 19.86 -4.14
CA ILE A 268 3.53 19.21 -2.99
C ILE A 268 2.97 20.33 -2.11
N ALA A 269 1.64 20.48 -2.11
CA ALA A 269 0.95 21.32 -1.15
C ALA A 269 1.00 20.61 0.21
N TRP A 270 1.78 21.13 1.12
CA TRP A 270 2.02 20.58 2.45
C TRP A 270 0.81 20.67 3.39
N ASP A 271 -0.14 21.51 3.02
CA ASP A 271 -1.41 21.78 3.70
C ASP A 271 -2.58 20.91 3.21
N ASP A 272 -2.38 20.11 2.16
CA ASP A 272 -3.39 19.23 1.59
C ASP A 272 -3.13 17.77 1.96
N ARG A 273 -3.77 17.30 3.03
CA ARG A 273 -3.59 15.95 3.62
C ARG A 273 -3.82 14.82 2.62
N GLU A 274 -4.87 14.93 1.80
CA GLU A 274 -5.16 13.90 0.79
C GLU A 274 -4.15 13.92 -0.37
N ASN A 275 -3.64 15.09 -0.73
CA ASN A 275 -2.70 15.24 -1.83
C ASN A 275 -1.27 14.83 -1.44
N PHE A 276 -0.86 15.00 -0.17
CA PHE A 276 0.46 14.55 0.26
C PHE A 276 0.61 13.02 0.13
N THR A 277 -0.33 12.25 0.66
CA THR A 277 -0.33 10.78 0.53
C THR A 277 -0.39 10.37 -0.94
N ARG A 278 -1.21 11.02 -1.77
CA ARG A 278 -1.25 10.79 -3.21
C ARG A 278 0.05 11.20 -3.92
N SER A 279 0.67 12.30 -3.50
CA SER A 279 1.94 12.78 -4.07
C SER A 279 3.09 11.84 -3.74
N VAL A 280 3.17 11.32 -2.51
CA VAL A 280 4.11 10.27 -2.13
C VAL A 280 3.85 9.00 -2.96
N GLN A 281 2.59 8.54 -3.03
CA GLN A 281 2.23 7.39 -3.84
C GLN A 281 2.57 7.60 -5.33
N SER A 282 2.30 8.78 -5.89
CA SER A 282 2.60 9.07 -7.29
C SER A 282 4.10 9.15 -7.55
N SER A 283 4.89 9.65 -6.60
CA SER A 283 6.34 9.77 -6.72
C SER A 283 7.05 8.41 -6.62
N PHE A 284 6.56 7.51 -5.79
CA PHE A 284 7.15 6.18 -5.62
C PHE A 284 6.55 5.12 -6.55
N ARG A 285 5.38 5.38 -7.15
CA ARG A 285 4.77 4.44 -8.12
C ARG A 285 5.72 4.07 -9.27
N PRO A 286 6.44 5.00 -9.93
CA PRO A 286 7.40 4.64 -10.96
C PRO A 286 8.55 3.78 -10.45
N LEU A 287 9.06 4.06 -9.23
CA LEU A 287 10.11 3.26 -8.60
C LEU A 287 9.65 1.82 -8.40
N ILE A 288 8.47 1.63 -7.79
CA ILE A 288 7.89 0.32 -7.56
C ILE A 288 7.64 -0.41 -8.88
N ALA A 289 6.95 0.26 -9.82
CA ALA A 289 6.60 -0.34 -11.11
C ALA A 289 7.82 -0.77 -11.90
N ASN A 290 8.87 0.06 -11.96
CA ASN A 290 10.10 -0.25 -12.68
C ASN A 290 10.87 -1.40 -12.01
N THR A 291 10.98 -1.40 -10.69
CA THR A 291 11.65 -2.47 -9.95
C THR A 291 10.90 -3.79 -10.11
N VAL A 292 9.58 -3.80 -9.95
CA VAL A 292 8.76 -4.99 -10.16
C VAL A 292 8.87 -5.49 -11.60
N LYS A 293 8.79 -4.58 -12.58
CA LYS A 293 8.91 -4.92 -14.01
C LYS A 293 10.27 -5.56 -14.34
N GLN A 294 11.32 -5.11 -13.69
CA GLN A 294 12.68 -5.62 -13.91
C GLN A 294 12.91 -6.95 -13.21
N TYR A 295 12.53 -7.08 -11.94
CA TYR A 295 12.93 -8.19 -11.09
C TYR A 295 11.92 -9.32 -11.01
N LEU A 296 10.61 -9.07 -11.17
CA LEU A 296 9.60 -10.13 -11.13
C LEU A 296 9.86 -11.24 -12.17
N PRO A 297 10.12 -10.93 -13.45
CA PRO A 297 10.47 -11.95 -14.45
C PRO A 297 11.77 -12.68 -14.12
N ALA A 298 12.75 -11.98 -13.58
CA ALA A 298 14.03 -12.57 -13.18
C ALA A 298 13.84 -13.57 -12.03
N ILE A 299 13.07 -13.20 -11.00
CA ILE A 299 12.74 -14.06 -9.86
C ILE A 299 12.01 -15.32 -10.32
N ILE A 300 10.96 -15.17 -11.15
CA ILE A 300 10.22 -16.33 -11.69
C ILE A 300 11.15 -17.27 -12.42
N LYS A 301 12.08 -16.73 -13.21
CA LYS A 301 13.03 -17.52 -14.00
C LYS A 301 14.11 -18.16 -13.14
N GLU A 302 14.71 -17.46 -12.19
CA GLU A 302 15.77 -17.96 -11.32
C GLU A 302 15.26 -19.02 -10.35
N GLN A 303 14.06 -18.84 -9.81
CA GLN A 303 13.43 -19.76 -8.88
C GLN A 303 12.63 -20.86 -9.58
N GLN A 304 12.60 -20.89 -10.93
CA GLN A 304 11.85 -21.88 -11.73
C GLN A 304 10.39 -22.01 -11.28
N ILE A 305 9.74 -20.87 -11.01
CA ILE A 305 8.36 -20.83 -10.49
C ILE A 305 7.40 -21.19 -11.63
N ASP A 306 6.55 -22.21 -11.40
CA ASP A 306 5.44 -22.51 -12.28
C ASP A 306 4.37 -21.41 -12.17
N LEU A 307 3.98 -20.85 -13.30
CA LEU A 307 2.98 -19.77 -13.34
C LEU A 307 1.61 -20.20 -12.85
N LEU A 308 1.26 -21.47 -13.00
CA LEU A 308 -0.02 -22.01 -12.56
C LEU A 308 -0.07 -22.24 -11.05
N GLU A 309 1.10 -22.30 -10.40
CA GLU A 309 1.26 -22.45 -8.96
C GLU A 309 1.83 -21.18 -8.31
N ILE A 310 1.86 -20.04 -9.05
CA ILE A 310 2.52 -18.82 -8.60
C ILE A 310 1.94 -18.26 -7.31
N ASP A 311 0.64 -18.46 -7.06
CA ASP A 311 -0.05 -18.01 -5.87
C ASP A 311 0.50 -18.68 -4.60
N GLU A 312 1.03 -19.87 -4.68
CA GLU A 312 1.68 -20.57 -3.55
C GLU A 312 3.06 -19.97 -3.20
N ARG A 313 3.69 -19.29 -4.17
CA ARG A 313 5.03 -18.70 -4.04
C ARG A 313 5.03 -17.18 -3.87
N VAL A 314 3.85 -16.56 -3.72
CA VAL A 314 3.70 -15.10 -3.59
C VAL A 314 4.50 -14.50 -2.43
N ASN A 315 4.59 -15.20 -1.31
CA ASN A 315 5.37 -14.74 -0.15
C ASN A 315 6.88 -14.71 -0.44
N GLU A 316 7.39 -15.68 -1.16
CA GLU A 316 8.80 -15.72 -1.56
C GLU A 316 9.11 -14.61 -2.58
N ILE A 317 8.24 -14.44 -3.57
CA ILE A 317 8.33 -13.34 -4.54
C ILE A 317 8.31 -11.99 -3.82
N SER A 318 7.43 -11.84 -2.82
CA SER A 318 7.32 -10.62 -2.00
C SER A 318 8.63 -10.31 -1.28
N ALA A 319 9.25 -11.30 -0.64
CA ALA A 319 10.50 -11.14 0.08
C ALA A 319 11.67 -10.73 -0.84
N LEU A 320 11.78 -11.37 -2.00
CA LEU A 320 12.83 -11.06 -2.97
C LEU A 320 12.64 -9.67 -3.62
N LEU A 321 11.40 -9.29 -3.93
CA LEU A 321 11.09 -7.95 -4.44
C LEU A 321 11.31 -6.86 -3.37
N HIS A 322 10.98 -7.15 -2.12
CA HIS A 322 11.21 -6.25 -1.00
C HIS A 322 12.70 -5.88 -0.87
N GLU A 323 13.59 -6.87 -0.95
CA GLU A 323 15.04 -6.66 -0.92
C GLU A 323 15.52 -5.72 -2.05
N LYS A 324 14.92 -5.84 -3.24
CA LYS A 324 15.29 -5.00 -4.39
C LYS A 324 14.70 -3.59 -4.34
N LEU A 325 13.56 -3.42 -3.65
CA LEU A 325 12.87 -2.13 -3.50
C LEU A 325 13.46 -1.27 -2.39
N LEU A 326 13.87 -1.89 -1.28
CA LEU A 326 14.29 -1.21 -0.07
C LEU A 326 15.35 -0.10 -0.31
N PRO A 327 16.44 -0.32 -1.07
CA PRO A 327 17.44 0.72 -1.29
C PRO A 327 16.90 1.99 -1.94
N GLY A 328 15.90 1.84 -2.83
CA GLY A 328 15.26 2.97 -3.49
C GLY A 328 14.45 3.84 -2.54
N PHE A 329 13.87 3.27 -1.50
CA PHE A 329 13.16 4.02 -0.45
C PHE A 329 14.12 4.60 0.58
N GLU A 330 15.17 3.89 0.95
CA GLU A 330 16.21 4.37 1.85
C GLU A 330 16.93 5.62 1.31
N GLU A 331 16.99 5.78 -0.01
CA GLU A 331 17.52 6.99 -0.62
C GLU A 331 16.73 8.25 -0.23
N TYR A 332 15.43 8.11 0.07
CA TYR A 332 14.56 9.19 0.54
C TYR A 332 14.39 9.22 2.07
N GLY A 333 15.12 8.41 2.82
CA GLY A 333 14.99 8.32 4.27
C GLY A 333 13.74 7.58 4.74
N LEU A 334 13.19 6.74 3.87
CA LEU A 334 12.05 5.88 4.12
C LEU A 334 12.50 4.43 4.24
N THR A 335 11.77 3.63 5.00
CA THR A 335 11.92 2.18 5.03
C THR A 335 10.60 1.50 4.72
N LEU A 336 10.67 0.27 4.27
CA LEU A 336 9.54 -0.59 3.99
C LEU A 336 9.51 -1.71 5.05
N PRO A 337 8.77 -1.54 6.18
CA PRO A 337 8.63 -2.63 7.14
C PRO A 337 8.07 -3.90 6.52
N GLN A 338 7.19 -3.75 5.52
CA GLN A 338 6.57 -4.87 4.81
C GLN A 338 6.24 -4.48 3.36
N PHE A 339 6.44 -5.45 2.48
CA PHE A 339 6.04 -5.38 1.08
C PHE A 339 5.36 -6.68 0.69
N TYR A 340 4.15 -6.59 0.14
CA TYR A 340 3.35 -7.73 -0.25
C TYR A 340 2.99 -7.66 -1.73
N VAL A 341 3.21 -8.75 -2.43
CA VAL A 341 2.53 -9.05 -3.69
C VAL A 341 1.23 -9.76 -3.31
N THR A 342 0.09 -9.23 -3.68
CA THR A 342 -1.21 -9.83 -3.37
C THR A 342 -1.68 -10.70 -4.51
N HIS A 343 -1.46 -10.25 -5.73
CA HIS A 343 -1.87 -10.96 -6.94
C HIS A 343 -0.84 -10.80 -8.05
N VAL A 344 -0.58 -11.88 -8.73
CA VAL A 344 0.06 -11.87 -10.05
C VAL A 344 -1.05 -12.11 -11.09
N VAL A 345 -1.31 -11.10 -11.91
CA VAL A 345 -2.37 -11.14 -12.91
C VAL A 345 -1.89 -11.93 -14.11
N LEU A 346 -2.45 -13.09 -14.32
CA LEU A 346 -2.14 -13.97 -15.44
C LEU A 346 -3.03 -13.65 -16.66
N PRO A 347 -2.51 -13.82 -17.87
CA PRO A 347 -3.24 -13.49 -19.09
C PRO A 347 -4.20 -14.62 -19.49
N GLU A 348 -5.30 -14.82 -18.78
CA GLU A 348 -6.21 -15.96 -18.95
C GLU A 348 -6.79 -16.09 -20.37
N GLU A 349 -6.97 -14.96 -21.07
CA GLU A 349 -7.49 -14.93 -22.44
C GLU A 349 -6.42 -15.15 -23.51
N ASP A 350 -5.14 -15.13 -23.14
CA ASP A 350 -4.03 -15.33 -24.09
C ASP A 350 -4.02 -16.80 -24.58
N PRO A 351 -4.02 -17.03 -25.90
CA PRO A 351 -3.97 -18.39 -26.47
C PRO A 351 -2.74 -19.19 -26.01
N ASN A 352 -1.61 -18.53 -25.80
CA ASN A 352 -0.41 -19.17 -25.32
C ASN A 352 -0.55 -19.63 -23.87
N PHE A 353 -1.19 -18.82 -23.02
CA PHE A 353 -1.45 -19.19 -21.64
C PHE A 353 -2.46 -20.36 -21.54
N LYS A 354 -3.51 -20.36 -22.36
CA LYS A 354 -4.45 -21.49 -22.48
C LYS A 354 -3.71 -22.78 -22.87
N ARG A 355 -2.78 -22.68 -23.80
CA ARG A 355 -1.95 -23.82 -24.20
C ARG A 355 -1.03 -24.33 -23.08
N ILE A 356 -0.45 -23.41 -22.27
CA ILE A 356 0.34 -23.80 -21.09
C ILE A 356 -0.53 -24.57 -20.10
N ARG A 357 -1.74 -24.11 -19.82
CA ARG A 357 -2.69 -24.78 -18.93
C ARG A 357 -3.07 -26.18 -19.44
N GLU A 358 -3.28 -26.32 -20.73
CA GLU A 358 -3.53 -27.65 -21.36
C GLU A 358 -2.33 -28.58 -21.20
N LEU A 359 -1.12 -28.11 -21.50
CA LEU A 359 0.11 -28.87 -21.34
C LEU A 359 0.34 -29.30 -19.89
N HIS A 360 0.14 -28.41 -18.95
CA HIS A 360 0.24 -28.71 -17.51
C HIS A 360 -0.77 -29.79 -17.11
N THR A 361 -2.01 -29.72 -17.58
CA THR A 361 -3.02 -30.73 -17.32
C THR A 361 -2.59 -32.10 -17.85
N VAL A 362 -2.02 -32.16 -19.05
CA VAL A 362 -1.48 -33.39 -19.63
C VAL A 362 -0.28 -33.92 -18.83
N MET A 363 0.60 -33.03 -18.38
CA MET A 363 1.73 -33.41 -17.52
C MET A 363 1.27 -33.98 -16.17
N LEU A 364 0.30 -33.38 -15.53
CA LEU A 364 -0.29 -33.88 -14.28
C LEU A 364 -0.94 -35.26 -14.51
N GLN A 365 -1.72 -35.43 -15.57
CA GLN A 365 -2.31 -36.74 -15.93
C GLN A 365 -1.21 -37.80 -16.14
N THR A 366 -0.15 -37.44 -16.85
CA THR A 366 0.98 -38.37 -17.09
C THR A 366 1.66 -38.77 -15.79
N ARG A 367 1.90 -37.81 -14.86
CA ARG A 367 2.44 -38.10 -13.52
C ARG A 367 1.51 -39.03 -12.73
N THR A 368 0.20 -38.78 -12.78
CA THR A 368 -0.80 -39.59 -12.09
C THR A 368 -0.78 -41.05 -12.65
N TYR A 369 -0.77 -41.23 -13.98
CA TYR A 369 -0.64 -42.56 -14.60
C TYR A 369 0.67 -43.26 -14.23
N GLN A 370 1.78 -42.54 -14.18
CA GLN A 370 3.06 -43.10 -13.75
C GLN A 370 3.05 -43.54 -12.28
N ALA A 371 2.46 -42.73 -11.40
CA ALA A 371 2.30 -43.05 -9.99
C ALA A 371 1.39 -44.27 -9.78
N GLU A 372 0.26 -44.32 -10.48
CA GLU A 372 -0.64 -45.50 -10.45
C GLU A 372 0.05 -46.77 -10.98
N ALA A 373 0.82 -46.66 -12.05
CA ALA A 373 1.59 -47.79 -12.58
C ALA A 373 2.67 -48.27 -11.58
N ALA A 374 3.36 -47.33 -10.91
CA ALA A 374 4.33 -47.67 -9.88
C ALA A 374 3.66 -48.34 -8.66
N ILE A 375 2.51 -47.88 -8.21
CA ILE A 375 1.73 -48.54 -7.15
C ILE A 375 1.33 -49.95 -7.54
N LYS A 376 0.80 -50.13 -8.76
CA LYS A 376 0.42 -51.46 -9.26
C LYS A 376 1.61 -52.43 -9.32
N THR A 377 2.80 -51.94 -9.75
CA THR A 377 4.02 -52.76 -9.76
C THR A 377 4.46 -53.16 -8.35
N VAL A 378 4.43 -52.24 -7.40
CA VAL A 378 4.76 -52.52 -5.98
C VAL A 378 3.74 -53.50 -5.39
N GLN A 379 2.46 -53.35 -5.66
CA GLN A 379 1.42 -54.28 -5.21
C GLN A 379 1.64 -55.69 -5.79
N ALA A 380 1.89 -55.77 -7.09
CA ALA A 380 2.15 -57.07 -7.74
C ALA A 380 3.41 -57.76 -7.17
N GLN A 381 4.49 -57.00 -6.92
CA GLN A 381 5.70 -57.53 -6.27
C GLN A 381 5.43 -57.98 -4.84
N SER A 382 4.66 -57.23 -4.08
CA SER A 382 4.28 -57.60 -2.72
C SER A 382 3.42 -58.84 -2.67
N GLU A 383 2.43 -58.96 -3.57
CA GLU A 383 1.60 -60.18 -3.68
C GLU A 383 2.44 -61.40 -4.10
N ALA A 384 3.37 -61.22 -5.07
CA ALA A 384 4.26 -62.28 -5.47
C ALA A 384 5.17 -62.76 -4.32
N ALA A 385 5.77 -61.82 -3.58
CA ALA A 385 6.58 -62.10 -2.41
C ALA A 385 5.77 -62.81 -1.30
N TYR A 386 4.52 -62.40 -1.07
CA TYR A 386 3.64 -63.05 -0.11
C TYR A 386 3.31 -64.48 -0.53
N ARG A 387 2.99 -64.75 -1.81
CA ARG A 387 2.74 -66.09 -2.35
C ARG A 387 3.97 -66.97 -2.20
N THR A 388 5.18 -66.45 -2.54
CA THR A 388 6.43 -67.20 -2.39
C THR A 388 6.69 -67.57 -0.93
N ALA A 389 6.56 -66.61 -0.01
CA ALA A 389 6.71 -66.88 1.42
C ALA A 389 5.67 -67.88 1.96
N GLN A 390 4.45 -67.86 1.44
CA GLN A 390 3.41 -68.85 1.81
C GLN A 390 3.75 -70.23 1.29
N GLU A 391 4.26 -70.33 0.07
CA GLU A 391 4.69 -71.68 -0.51
C GLU A 391 5.91 -72.21 0.23
N GLU A 392 6.90 -71.35 0.56
CA GLU A 392 8.05 -71.78 1.38
C GLU A 392 7.64 -72.23 2.76
N SER A 393 6.69 -71.52 3.39
CA SER A 393 6.14 -71.94 4.70
C SER A 393 5.43 -73.23 4.64
N LYS A 394 4.58 -73.49 3.61
CA LYS A 394 3.92 -74.75 3.38
C LYS A 394 4.92 -75.86 3.16
N ALA A 395 5.97 -75.64 2.31
CA ALA A 395 7.04 -76.59 2.08
C ALA A 395 7.80 -76.93 3.36
N ALA A 396 8.13 -75.94 4.16
CA ALA A 396 8.79 -76.10 5.48
C ALA A 396 7.93 -76.90 6.46
N ILE A 397 6.63 -76.67 6.53
CA ILE A 397 5.69 -77.41 7.40
C ILE A 397 5.64 -78.91 6.86
N THR A 398 5.53 -79.11 5.57
CA THR A 398 5.50 -80.50 4.98
C THR A 398 6.80 -81.22 5.24
N ALA A 399 7.97 -80.55 5.12
CA ALA A 399 9.27 -81.16 5.40
C ALA A 399 9.38 -81.47 6.91
N ALA A 400 8.91 -80.61 7.81
CA ALA A 400 8.89 -80.90 9.26
C ALA A 400 7.97 -82.10 9.58
N GLN A 401 6.79 -82.17 8.97
CA GLN A 401 5.88 -83.30 9.15
C GLN A 401 6.51 -84.66 8.66
N ARG A 402 7.18 -84.63 7.50
CA ARG A 402 7.91 -85.77 7.01
C ARG A 402 9.03 -86.21 7.96
N LYS A 403 9.76 -85.28 8.54
CA LYS A 403 10.81 -85.58 9.48
C LYS A 403 10.26 -86.20 10.77
N VAL A 404 9.19 -85.67 11.31
CA VAL A 404 8.50 -86.25 12.46
C VAL A 404 7.97 -87.62 12.18
N GLU A 405 7.37 -87.87 11.01
CA GLU A 405 6.89 -89.20 10.65
C GLU A 405 8.03 -90.23 10.48
N LEU A 406 9.17 -89.79 9.91
CA LEU A 406 10.35 -90.64 9.80
C LEU A 406 10.95 -90.96 11.17
N GLU A 407 11.01 -90.04 12.07
CA GLU A 407 11.44 -90.27 13.47
C GLU A 407 10.48 -91.19 14.23
N ARG A 408 9.17 -91.08 13.97
CA ARG A 408 8.18 -91.98 14.52
C ARG A 408 8.34 -93.39 14.03
N GLN A 409 8.57 -93.54 12.69
CA GLN A 409 8.82 -94.90 12.10
C GLN A 409 10.12 -95.51 12.58
N THR A 410 11.19 -94.71 12.75
CA THR A 410 12.47 -95.21 13.27
C THR A 410 12.30 -95.66 14.74
N THR A 411 11.57 -94.86 15.52
CA THR A 411 11.27 -95.16 16.94
C THR A 411 10.42 -96.47 17.05
N GLN A 412 9.41 -96.56 16.21
CA GLN A 412 8.61 -97.80 16.18
C GLN A 412 9.45 -99.03 15.75
N THR A 413 10.34 -98.86 14.80
CA THR A 413 11.25 -100.01 14.37
C THR A 413 12.23 -100.38 15.48
N GLU A 414 12.77 -99.35 16.23
CA GLU A 414 13.63 -99.62 17.37
C GLU A 414 12.89 -100.33 18.51
N VAL A 415 11.64 -99.85 18.82
CA VAL A 415 10.80 -100.52 19.83
C VAL A 415 10.51 -101.96 19.44
N ALA A 416 10.07 -102.22 18.19
CA ALA A 416 9.83 -103.59 17.67
C ALA A 416 11.08 -104.46 17.76
N ARG A 417 12.26 -103.90 17.42
CA ARG A 417 13.53 -104.64 17.53
C ARG A 417 13.86 -104.96 18.99
N ARG A 418 13.69 -104.03 19.94
CA ARG A 418 13.92 -104.28 21.35
C ARG A 418 12.91 -105.32 21.94
N GLU A 419 11.65 -105.26 21.46
CA GLU A 419 10.66 -106.30 21.87
C GLU A 419 11.02 -107.66 21.30
N ALA A 420 11.51 -107.73 20.04
CA ALA A 420 12.00 -109.00 19.44
C ALA A 420 13.23 -109.54 20.23
N GLU A 421 14.21 -108.63 20.57
CA GLU A 421 15.37 -109.06 21.37
C GLU A 421 14.95 -109.51 22.78
N ARG A 422 13.93 -108.86 23.39
CA ARG A 422 13.39 -109.36 24.71
C ARG A 422 12.70 -110.76 24.58
N THR A 423 11.97 -110.97 23.47
CA THR A 423 11.35 -112.31 23.24
C THR A 423 12.38 -113.41 23.04
N VAL A 424 13.48 -113.10 22.30
CA VAL A 424 14.59 -113.99 22.12
C VAL A 424 15.30 -114.28 23.43
N ILE A 425 15.58 -113.29 24.23
CA ILE A 425 16.20 -113.47 25.57
C ILE A 425 15.27 -114.26 26.52
N LYS A 426 13.94 -114.06 26.50
CA LYS A 426 13.00 -114.89 27.22
C LYS A 426 13.01 -116.34 26.78
N ALA A 427 12.93 -116.52 25.46
CA ALA A 427 12.97 -117.93 24.91
C ALA A 427 14.31 -118.59 25.19
N GLN A 428 15.45 -117.94 25.23
CA GLN A 428 16.73 -118.46 25.65
C GLN A 428 16.79 -118.76 27.16
N ALA A 429 16.17 -117.98 28.02
CA ALA A 429 16.09 -118.24 29.41
C ALA A 429 15.16 -119.40 29.77
N GLU A 430 14.04 -119.56 29.06
CA GLU A 430 13.13 -120.73 29.16
C GLU A 430 13.73 -122.00 28.64
N ALA A 431 14.72 -121.97 27.70
CA ALA A 431 15.43 -123.17 27.16
C ALA A 431 16.60 -123.61 28.01
N GLN A 432 17.02 -122.78 29.03
CA GLN A 432 18.09 -123.09 30.00
C GLN A 432 17.58 -123.49 31.43
N ALA A 433 16.25 -123.39 31.64
CA ALA A 433 15.60 -123.90 32.80
C ALA A 433 15.06 -125.32 32.61
#